data_2f31db7dc0c9f5eec32eef5f36e3a29c
#
_entry.id   2f31db7dc0c9f5eec32eef5f36e3a29c
#
_cell.length_a   1.000
_cell.length_b   1.000
_cell.length_c   1.000
_cell.angle_alpha   90.00
_cell.angle_beta   90.00
_cell.angle_gamma   90.00
#
_symmetry.space_group_name_H-M   'P 1'
#
loop_
_entity.id
_entity.type
_entity.pdbx_description
1 polymer ?
#
loop_
_entity_poly.entity_id
_entity_poly.type
_entity_poly.pdbx_seq_one_letter_code
_entity_poly.pdbx_strand_id
1 'polypeptide(L)'
;MQPFEIHRPFETRHSLVWYNVNLDNLQPQAETAALLDVDADILALAEIDLADTGWVQLRRHYPYGCERESDSPFALAVWSRQPLSACEVRFSGGYPYIRAVSGDTAVYALHPPPPISSTLAQHRADYLRDTARAVAAENKAVVAGDMNSSPFSPLYRRFAAEAGIRAQTRFYLPTWKPFFLNIDHVFAKNTHVRVRPLPWMHSDHRALSATW
;
A
#
# COMPACT_ATOMS: atom_id res chain seq x y z
N MET A 1 -15.59 48.86 5.47
CA MET A 1 -15.02 47.88 4.54
C MET A 1 -14.44 46.76 5.38
N GLN A 2 -15.17 45.65 5.59
CA GLN A 2 -14.68 44.50 6.33
C GLN A 2 -13.89 43.61 5.38
N PRO A 3 -12.73 43.05 5.80
CA PRO A 3 -11.97 42.14 4.96
C PRO A 3 -12.72 40.83 4.81
N PHE A 4 -12.86 40.37 3.58
CA PHE A 4 -13.35 39.03 3.24
C PHE A 4 -12.36 38.00 3.79
N GLU A 5 -12.73 37.33 4.89
CA GLU A 5 -12.06 36.11 5.31
C GLU A 5 -12.41 35.00 4.30
N ILE A 6 -11.44 34.65 3.50
CA ILE A 6 -11.51 33.45 2.66
C ILE A 6 -11.37 32.24 3.59
N HIS A 7 -12.51 31.70 4.05
CA HIS A 7 -12.55 30.38 4.65
C HIS A 7 -12.11 29.36 3.58
N ARG A 8 -10.84 29.00 3.59
CA ARG A 8 -10.40 27.76 2.92
C ARG A 8 -11.04 26.60 3.69
N PRO A 9 -11.84 25.73 3.05
CA PRO A 9 -12.33 24.54 3.69
C PRO A 9 -11.11 23.77 4.21
N PHE A 10 -11.16 23.27 5.45
CA PHE A 10 -10.21 22.33 5.98
C PHE A 10 -10.24 21.11 5.06
N GLU A 11 -9.29 21.01 4.14
CA GLU A 11 -9.09 19.77 3.40
C GLU A 11 -8.72 18.71 4.42
N THR A 12 -9.61 17.75 4.63
CA THR A 12 -9.35 16.56 5.44
C THR A 12 -8.18 15.84 4.80
N ARG A 13 -7.04 15.94 5.41
CA ARG A 13 -5.81 15.34 4.92
C ARG A 13 -5.82 13.87 5.32
N HIS A 14 -5.77 12.98 4.35
CA HIS A 14 -5.64 11.54 4.57
C HIS A 14 -4.17 11.12 4.54
N SER A 15 -3.84 10.13 5.34
CA SER A 15 -2.50 9.55 5.37
C SER A 15 -2.55 8.03 5.35
N LEU A 16 -1.60 7.44 4.61
CA LEU A 16 -1.43 5.99 4.45
C LEU A 16 0.04 5.63 4.70
N VAL A 17 0.27 4.55 5.40
CA VAL A 17 1.57 3.85 5.35
C VAL A 17 1.40 2.54 4.59
N TRP A 18 2.21 2.36 3.54
CA TRP A 18 2.47 1.06 2.92
C TRP A 18 3.71 0.44 3.54
N TYR A 19 3.63 -0.85 3.92
CA TYR A 19 4.77 -1.57 4.43
C TYR A 19 4.67 -3.08 4.19
N ASN A 20 5.62 -3.65 3.44
CA ASN A 20 5.88 -5.08 3.46
C ASN A 20 6.70 -5.36 4.74
N VAL A 21 6.06 -6.02 5.73
CA VAL A 21 6.67 -6.24 7.05
C VAL A 21 7.61 -7.42 7.07
N ASN A 22 7.68 -8.21 6.00
CA ASN A 22 8.42 -9.46 5.86
C ASN A 22 7.90 -10.57 6.80
N LEU A 23 7.40 -11.65 6.21
CA LEU A 23 6.82 -12.78 6.95
C LEU A 23 7.78 -13.37 8.00
N ASP A 24 9.09 -13.36 7.71
CA ASP A 24 10.12 -13.86 8.62
C ASP A 24 10.62 -12.80 9.62
N ASN A 25 9.92 -11.67 9.76
CA ASN A 25 10.29 -10.60 10.69
C ASN A 25 10.05 -11.04 12.14
N LEU A 26 11.12 -11.12 12.91
CA LEU A 26 11.10 -11.54 14.32
C LEU A 26 10.88 -10.38 15.32
N GLN A 27 10.50 -9.20 14.84
CA GLN A 27 10.38 -7.99 15.66
C GLN A 27 9.00 -7.30 15.53
N PRO A 28 7.87 -8.02 15.53
CA PRO A 28 6.54 -7.42 15.29
C PRO A 28 6.15 -6.38 16.35
N GLN A 29 6.64 -6.51 17.60
CA GLN A 29 6.40 -5.50 18.66
C GLN A 29 7.13 -4.19 18.36
N ALA A 30 8.36 -4.25 17.86
CA ALA A 30 9.14 -3.07 17.51
C ALA A 30 8.54 -2.36 16.27
N GLU A 31 8.10 -3.14 15.27
CA GLU A 31 7.37 -2.61 14.11
C GLU A 31 6.05 -1.96 14.53
N THR A 32 5.30 -2.61 15.42
CA THR A 32 4.06 -2.05 15.99
C THR A 32 4.31 -0.69 16.64
N ALA A 33 5.34 -0.57 17.49
CA ALA A 33 5.68 0.68 18.14
C ALA A 33 6.04 1.77 17.13
N ALA A 34 6.86 1.43 16.13
CA ALA A 34 7.27 2.37 15.08
C ALA A 34 6.08 2.84 14.22
N LEU A 35 5.15 1.94 13.86
CA LEU A 35 3.96 2.28 13.09
C LEU A 35 2.95 3.12 13.89
N LEU A 36 2.82 2.88 15.19
CA LEU A 36 2.01 3.71 16.08
C LEU A 36 2.58 5.14 16.19
N ASP A 37 3.90 5.27 16.20
CA ASP A 37 4.58 6.57 16.27
C ASP A 37 4.38 7.41 14.99
N VAL A 38 4.25 6.75 13.83
CA VAL A 38 3.92 7.42 12.56
C VAL A 38 2.50 7.98 12.56
N ASP A 39 1.58 7.32 13.26
CA ASP A 39 0.18 7.71 13.47
C ASP A 39 -0.57 8.07 12.18
N ALA A 40 -0.40 7.27 11.12
CA ALA A 40 -1.14 7.42 9.88
C ALA A 40 -2.63 7.07 10.05
N ASP A 41 -3.50 7.55 9.16
CA ASP A 41 -4.94 7.22 9.21
C ASP A 41 -5.19 5.78 8.77
N ILE A 42 -4.40 5.29 7.82
CA ILE A 42 -4.54 3.97 7.19
C ILE A 42 -3.17 3.27 7.18
N LEU A 43 -3.16 1.99 7.49
CA LEU A 43 -2.03 1.09 7.27
C LEU A 43 -2.39 0.08 6.18
N ALA A 44 -1.50 -0.12 5.23
CA ALA A 44 -1.56 -1.19 4.25
C ALA A 44 -0.30 -2.06 4.42
N LEU A 45 -0.48 -3.28 4.87
CA LEU A 45 0.60 -4.17 5.32
C LEU A 45 0.59 -5.45 4.47
N ALA A 46 1.75 -5.86 4.00
CA ALA A 46 1.95 -7.13 3.30
C ALA A 46 2.89 -8.04 4.10
N GLU A 47 2.79 -9.35 3.87
CA GLU A 47 3.59 -10.39 4.52
C GLU A 47 3.48 -10.36 6.05
N ILE A 48 2.31 -10.01 6.55
CA ILE A 48 2.04 -9.93 7.99
C ILE A 48 1.54 -11.27 8.52
N ASP A 49 2.23 -11.82 9.51
CA ASP A 49 1.71 -12.95 10.28
C ASP A 49 0.63 -12.44 11.26
N LEU A 50 -0.62 -12.54 10.86
CA LEU A 50 -1.77 -12.09 11.66
C LEU A 50 -1.98 -12.89 12.95
N ALA A 51 -1.36 -14.07 13.08
CA ALA A 51 -1.40 -14.88 14.30
C ALA A 51 -0.40 -14.39 15.36
N ASP A 52 0.61 -13.60 14.98
CA ASP A 52 1.58 -13.07 15.92
C ASP A 52 0.97 -11.99 16.83
N THR A 53 1.08 -12.21 18.13
CA THR A 53 0.52 -11.32 19.17
C THR A 53 1.18 -9.93 19.21
N GLY A 54 2.34 -9.76 18.59
CA GLY A 54 3.02 -8.48 18.47
C GLY A 54 2.23 -7.41 17.72
N TRP A 55 1.28 -7.80 16.87
CA TRP A 55 0.41 -6.89 16.13
C TRP A 55 -0.87 -6.48 16.85
N VAL A 56 -1.18 -7.09 18.02
CA VAL A 56 -2.46 -6.86 18.74
C VAL A 56 -2.67 -5.40 19.10
N GLN A 57 -1.63 -4.70 19.56
CA GLN A 57 -1.77 -3.28 19.91
C GLN A 57 -2.02 -2.43 18.67
N LEU A 58 -1.33 -2.73 17.57
CA LEU A 58 -1.55 -2.05 16.29
C LEU A 58 -2.99 -2.23 15.81
N ARG A 59 -3.48 -3.47 15.81
CA ARG A 59 -4.85 -3.81 15.39
C ARG A 59 -5.92 -3.16 16.27
N ARG A 60 -5.64 -2.97 17.57
CA ARG A 60 -6.54 -2.23 18.48
C ARG A 60 -6.59 -0.74 18.16
N HIS A 61 -5.47 -0.15 17.76
CA HIS A 61 -5.40 1.28 17.39
C HIS A 61 -6.05 1.55 16.02
N TYR A 62 -6.04 0.54 15.15
CA TYR A 62 -6.67 0.56 13.81
C TYR A 62 -7.83 -0.45 13.74
N PRO A 63 -8.98 -0.18 14.39
CA PRO A 63 -10.03 -1.18 14.58
C PRO A 63 -10.85 -1.50 13.32
N TYR A 64 -10.77 -0.65 12.29
CA TYR A 64 -11.52 -0.81 11.05
C TYR A 64 -10.64 -1.37 9.93
N GLY A 65 -11.26 -1.94 8.91
CA GLY A 65 -10.57 -2.44 7.73
C GLY A 65 -10.84 -3.90 7.43
N CYS A 66 -10.03 -4.48 6.59
CA CYS A 66 -10.11 -5.88 6.20
C CYS A 66 -8.71 -6.47 5.99
N GLU A 67 -8.63 -7.78 6.09
CA GLU A 67 -7.38 -8.53 6.02
C GLU A 67 -7.57 -9.89 5.37
N ARG A 68 -6.53 -10.41 4.75
CA ARG A 68 -6.41 -11.77 4.25
C ARG A 68 -5.32 -12.47 5.05
N GLU A 69 -5.72 -13.36 5.93
CA GLU A 69 -4.82 -14.23 6.64
C GLU A 69 -4.21 -15.28 5.70
N SER A 70 -2.94 -15.54 5.86
CA SER A 70 -2.20 -16.58 5.13
C SER A 70 -0.94 -16.92 5.90
N ASP A 71 -0.57 -18.19 5.89
CA ASP A 71 0.72 -18.72 6.32
C ASP A 71 1.82 -18.60 5.24
N SER A 72 1.49 -17.96 4.13
CA SER A 72 2.39 -17.65 3.01
C SER A 72 2.64 -16.16 2.91
N PRO A 73 3.62 -15.69 2.09
CA PRO A 73 3.92 -14.26 1.91
C PRO A 73 2.76 -13.41 1.38
N PHE A 74 1.60 -14.01 1.07
CA PHE A 74 0.44 -13.32 0.52
C PHE A 74 -0.61 -12.93 1.56
N ALA A 75 -0.26 -12.90 2.85
CA ALA A 75 -1.07 -12.20 3.85
C ALA A 75 -1.04 -10.70 3.58
N LEU A 76 -2.21 -10.06 3.67
CA LEU A 76 -2.38 -8.65 3.33
C LEU A 76 -3.43 -8.04 4.26
N ALA A 77 -3.17 -6.83 4.74
CA ALA A 77 -4.09 -6.09 5.59
C ALA A 77 -4.20 -4.63 5.16
N VAL A 78 -5.40 -4.09 5.24
CA VAL A 78 -5.66 -2.65 5.25
C VAL A 78 -6.42 -2.32 6.51
N TRP A 79 -5.79 -1.60 7.41
CA TRP A 79 -6.36 -1.19 8.69
C TRP A 79 -6.48 0.32 8.78
N SER A 80 -7.54 0.79 9.41
CA SER A 80 -7.85 2.23 9.53
C SER A 80 -8.25 2.61 10.94
N ARG A 81 -7.90 3.83 11.35
CA ARG A 81 -8.38 4.44 12.60
C ARG A 81 -9.84 4.84 12.54
N GLN A 82 -10.32 5.17 11.36
CA GLN A 82 -11.69 5.61 11.11
C GLN A 82 -12.44 4.59 10.26
N PRO A 83 -13.77 4.53 10.34
CA PRO A 83 -14.56 3.67 9.47
C PRO A 83 -14.27 3.93 7.99
N LEU A 84 -14.11 2.85 7.23
CA LEU A 84 -14.03 2.87 5.78
C LEU A 84 -15.42 2.63 5.20
N SER A 85 -15.78 3.33 4.13
CA SER A 85 -17.07 3.11 3.48
C SER A 85 -17.16 1.78 2.72
N ALA A 86 -16.01 1.21 2.39
CA ALA A 86 -15.86 -0.16 1.89
C ALA A 86 -14.46 -0.70 2.21
N CYS A 87 -14.35 -2.01 2.45
CA CYS A 87 -13.07 -2.73 2.51
C CYS A 87 -13.30 -4.16 2.05
N GLU A 88 -12.60 -4.56 0.99
CA GLU A 88 -12.83 -5.85 0.32
C GLU A 88 -11.50 -6.50 -0.03
N VAL A 89 -11.35 -7.76 0.34
CA VAL A 89 -10.30 -8.63 -0.19
C VAL A 89 -10.77 -9.18 -1.53
N ARG A 90 -10.01 -8.93 -2.57
CA ARG A 90 -10.24 -9.40 -3.93
C ARG A 90 -9.08 -10.25 -4.41
N PHE A 91 -9.27 -11.00 -5.48
CA PHE A 91 -8.26 -11.93 -6.01
C PHE A 91 -8.07 -11.78 -7.52
N SER A 92 -6.82 -11.96 -7.95
CA SER A 92 -6.46 -12.20 -9.34
C SER A 92 -5.54 -13.43 -9.40
N GLY A 93 -5.97 -14.47 -10.12
CA GLY A 93 -5.20 -15.71 -10.26
C GLY A 93 -4.85 -16.39 -8.93
N GLY A 94 -5.68 -16.23 -7.88
CA GLY A 94 -5.45 -16.78 -6.54
C GLY A 94 -4.63 -15.86 -5.61
N TYR A 95 -4.08 -14.76 -6.10
CA TYR A 95 -3.32 -13.78 -5.29
C TYR A 95 -4.23 -12.65 -4.82
N PRO A 96 -4.20 -12.30 -3.52
CA PRO A 96 -5.07 -11.27 -2.97
C PRO A 96 -4.60 -9.86 -3.32
N TYR A 97 -5.56 -8.95 -3.39
CA TYR A 97 -5.36 -7.52 -3.24
C TYR A 97 -6.52 -6.94 -2.44
N ILE A 98 -6.31 -5.80 -1.81
CA ILE A 98 -7.35 -5.15 -1.02
C ILE A 98 -7.75 -3.86 -1.72
N ARG A 99 -9.07 -3.65 -1.81
CA ARG A 99 -9.70 -2.38 -2.16
C ARG A 99 -10.44 -1.85 -0.95
N ALA A 100 -10.09 -0.65 -0.52
CA ALA A 100 -10.79 0.08 0.52
C ALA A 100 -11.25 1.43 -0.01
N VAL A 101 -12.20 2.09 0.68
CA VAL A 101 -12.65 3.44 0.33
C VAL A 101 -12.64 4.30 1.58
N SER A 102 -11.84 5.37 1.51
CA SER A 102 -11.75 6.40 2.55
C SER A 102 -12.21 7.74 1.97
N GLY A 103 -13.33 8.25 2.47
CA GLY A 103 -13.98 9.41 1.87
C GLY A 103 -14.38 9.15 0.41
N ASP A 104 -13.87 9.96 -0.50
CA ASP A 104 -14.07 9.85 -1.95
C ASP A 104 -12.96 9.10 -2.69
N THR A 105 -11.97 8.59 -1.97
CA THR A 105 -10.75 8.01 -2.53
C THR A 105 -10.72 6.50 -2.34
N ALA A 106 -10.58 5.76 -3.44
CA ALA A 106 -10.28 4.33 -3.40
C ALA A 106 -8.81 4.11 -3.04
N VAL A 107 -8.56 3.24 -2.08
CA VAL A 107 -7.22 2.83 -1.63
C VAL A 107 -7.00 1.38 -2.01
N TYR A 108 -5.92 1.12 -2.73
CA TYR A 108 -5.54 -0.24 -3.14
C TYR A 108 -4.24 -0.64 -2.46
N ALA A 109 -4.23 -1.83 -1.87
CA ALA A 109 -3.03 -2.51 -1.39
C ALA A 109 -2.74 -3.71 -2.30
N LEU A 110 -1.59 -3.70 -2.96
CA LEU A 110 -1.20 -4.70 -3.97
C LEU A 110 0.07 -5.43 -3.54
N HIS A 111 0.07 -6.76 -3.70
CA HIS A 111 1.25 -7.58 -3.52
C HIS A 111 1.25 -8.75 -4.54
N PRO A 112 1.59 -8.47 -5.82
CA PRO A 112 1.74 -9.49 -6.84
C PRO A 112 2.88 -10.46 -6.52
N PRO A 113 2.83 -11.72 -7.02
CA PRO A 113 3.89 -12.69 -6.78
C PRO A 113 5.24 -12.24 -7.38
N PRO A 114 6.38 -12.60 -6.73
CA PRO A 114 7.70 -12.29 -7.23
C PRO A 114 8.04 -13.10 -8.51
N PRO A 115 8.85 -12.56 -9.42
CA PRO A 115 9.18 -13.22 -10.71
C PRO A 115 10.32 -14.25 -10.59
N ILE A 116 10.27 -15.11 -9.59
CA ILE A 116 11.32 -16.12 -9.33
C ILE A 116 11.21 -17.38 -10.21
N SER A 117 10.16 -17.47 -11.03
CA SER A 117 9.99 -18.48 -12.07
C SER A 117 9.20 -17.88 -13.23
N SER A 118 9.22 -18.53 -14.41
CA SER A 118 8.42 -18.11 -15.56
C SER A 118 6.92 -18.09 -15.26
N THR A 119 6.43 -19.08 -14.50
CA THR A 119 5.04 -19.17 -14.07
C THR A 119 4.66 -18.00 -13.16
N LEU A 120 5.45 -17.71 -12.13
CA LEU A 120 5.20 -16.59 -11.22
C LEU A 120 5.35 -15.23 -11.92
N ALA A 121 6.29 -15.11 -12.87
CA ALA A 121 6.39 -13.90 -13.68
C ALA A 121 5.14 -13.67 -14.54
N GLN A 122 4.53 -14.74 -15.09
CA GLN A 122 3.27 -14.65 -15.81
C GLN A 122 2.12 -14.29 -14.86
N HIS A 123 2.01 -14.95 -13.70
CA HIS A 123 0.98 -14.63 -12.68
C HIS A 123 1.08 -13.18 -12.24
N ARG A 124 2.29 -12.65 -12.05
CA ARG A 124 2.50 -11.22 -11.74
C ARG A 124 1.97 -10.32 -12.85
N ALA A 125 2.24 -10.66 -14.11
CA ALA A 125 1.77 -9.87 -15.24
C ALA A 125 0.23 -9.88 -15.33
N ASP A 126 -0.39 -11.02 -15.10
CA ASP A 126 -1.86 -11.17 -15.09
C ASP A 126 -2.47 -10.40 -13.92
N TYR A 127 -1.90 -10.53 -12.72
CA TYR A 127 -2.32 -9.78 -11.54
C TYR A 127 -2.28 -8.26 -11.75
N LEU A 128 -1.18 -7.74 -12.28
CA LEU A 128 -1.03 -6.30 -12.53
C LEU A 128 -1.99 -5.82 -13.63
N ARG A 129 -2.27 -6.63 -14.66
CA ARG A 129 -3.27 -6.31 -15.67
C ARG A 129 -4.69 -6.24 -15.08
N ASP A 130 -5.07 -7.21 -14.25
CA ASP A 130 -6.42 -7.28 -13.67
C ASP A 130 -6.63 -6.17 -12.63
N THR A 131 -5.63 -5.90 -11.79
CA THR A 131 -5.69 -4.79 -10.84
C THR A 131 -5.64 -3.43 -11.53
N ALA A 132 -4.92 -3.29 -12.66
CA ALA A 132 -4.96 -2.08 -13.48
C ALA A 132 -6.38 -1.76 -13.97
N ARG A 133 -7.11 -2.78 -14.45
CA ARG A 133 -8.52 -2.61 -14.88
C ARG A 133 -9.42 -2.18 -13.72
N ALA A 134 -9.24 -2.77 -12.53
CA ALA A 134 -9.99 -2.40 -11.35
C ALA A 134 -9.74 -0.94 -10.95
N VAL A 135 -8.49 -0.50 -10.94
CA VAL A 135 -8.09 0.87 -10.63
C VAL A 135 -8.55 1.85 -11.73
N ALA A 136 -8.53 1.43 -13.00
CA ALA A 136 -8.99 2.26 -14.11
C ALA A 136 -10.45 2.66 -13.99
N ALA A 137 -11.28 1.82 -13.36
CA ALA A 137 -12.70 2.10 -13.12
C ALA A 137 -12.96 3.11 -11.99
N GLU A 138 -11.96 3.44 -11.16
CA GLU A 138 -12.12 4.40 -10.08
C GLU A 138 -12.02 5.85 -10.60
N ASN A 139 -12.77 6.75 -9.99
CA ASN A 139 -12.65 8.17 -10.26
C ASN A 139 -11.39 8.77 -9.62
N LYS A 140 -11.09 8.37 -8.39
CA LYS A 140 -9.97 8.85 -7.59
C LYS A 140 -9.36 7.67 -6.83
N ALA A 141 -8.05 7.50 -6.88
CA ALA A 141 -7.41 6.38 -6.24
C ALA A 141 -5.99 6.69 -5.74
N VAL A 142 -5.62 6.03 -4.65
CA VAL A 142 -4.25 5.85 -4.17
C VAL A 142 -3.96 4.36 -4.20
N VAL A 143 -2.89 3.98 -4.90
CA VAL A 143 -2.47 2.58 -5.02
C VAL A 143 -1.10 2.44 -4.38
N ALA A 144 -0.97 1.57 -3.41
CA ALA A 144 0.30 1.28 -2.76
C ALA A 144 0.59 -0.22 -2.81
N GLY A 145 1.85 -0.59 -2.93
CA GLY A 145 2.20 -2.02 -2.99
C GLY A 145 3.67 -2.30 -3.24
N ASP A 146 4.07 -3.50 -2.85
CA ASP A 146 5.25 -4.15 -3.40
C ASP A 146 4.88 -4.73 -4.77
N MET A 147 5.30 -4.06 -5.83
CA MET A 147 4.97 -4.46 -7.19
C MET A 147 5.88 -5.58 -7.71
N ASN A 148 6.87 -6.00 -6.91
CA ASN A 148 7.92 -6.90 -7.37
C ASN A 148 8.49 -6.48 -8.75
N SER A 149 8.51 -5.17 -8.98
CA SER A 149 8.82 -4.55 -10.29
C SER A 149 9.36 -3.14 -10.09
N SER A 150 10.50 -2.85 -10.69
CA SER A 150 11.10 -1.51 -10.64
C SER A 150 10.49 -0.58 -11.71
N PRO A 151 10.67 0.76 -11.59
CA PRO A 151 10.21 1.72 -12.60
C PRO A 151 10.84 1.53 -13.99
N PHE A 152 11.94 0.80 -14.09
CA PHE A 152 12.58 0.45 -15.36
C PHE A 152 11.86 -0.67 -16.11
N SER A 153 11.03 -1.46 -15.40
CA SER A 153 10.31 -2.59 -15.98
C SER A 153 9.23 -2.12 -16.97
N PRO A 154 9.15 -2.72 -18.17
CA PRO A 154 8.02 -2.49 -19.07
C PRO A 154 6.66 -2.82 -18.44
N LEU A 155 6.61 -3.82 -17.56
CA LEU A 155 5.40 -4.23 -16.86
C LEU A 155 4.89 -3.15 -15.91
N TYR A 156 5.79 -2.53 -15.14
CA TYR A 156 5.46 -1.40 -14.28
C TYR A 156 4.84 -0.23 -15.06
N ARG A 157 5.47 0.13 -16.20
CA ARG A 157 4.98 1.24 -17.04
C ARG A 157 3.63 0.92 -17.67
N ARG A 158 3.44 -0.33 -18.11
CA ARG A 158 2.16 -0.80 -18.66
C ARG A 158 1.07 -0.73 -17.59
N PHE A 159 1.32 -1.24 -16.37
CA PHE A 159 0.39 -1.16 -15.26
C PHE A 159 -0.06 0.28 -15.00
N ALA A 160 0.88 1.21 -14.88
CA ALA A 160 0.56 2.62 -14.63
C ALA A 160 -0.28 3.25 -15.77
N ALA A 161 0.06 2.93 -17.02
CA ALA A 161 -0.66 3.42 -18.20
C ALA A 161 -2.08 2.86 -18.29
N GLU A 162 -2.24 1.52 -18.12
CA GLU A 162 -3.55 0.85 -18.19
C GLU A 162 -4.48 1.26 -17.04
N ALA A 163 -3.93 1.48 -15.84
CA ALA A 163 -4.69 1.95 -14.68
C ALA A 163 -5.01 3.45 -14.74
N GLY A 164 -4.35 4.20 -15.60
CA GLY A 164 -4.49 5.67 -15.67
C GLY A 164 -3.97 6.38 -14.44
N ILE A 165 -2.89 5.87 -13.83
CA ILE A 165 -2.29 6.37 -12.59
C ILE A 165 -0.88 6.92 -12.84
N ARG A 166 -0.40 7.76 -11.91
CA ARG A 166 0.95 8.30 -11.93
C ARG A 166 1.73 7.88 -10.70
N ALA A 167 2.97 7.44 -10.89
CA ALA A 167 3.88 7.14 -9.78
C ALA A 167 4.17 8.41 -8.96
N GLN A 168 4.13 8.26 -7.64
CA GLN A 168 4.43 9.30 -6.67
C GLN A 168 5.74 9.00 -5.91
N THR A 169 6.15 7.73 -5.90
CA THR A 169 7.45 7.32 -5.34
C THR A 169 8.57 7.81 -6.24
N ARG A 170 9.66 8.30 -5.64
CA ARG A 170 10.84 8.75 -6.38
C ARG A 170 11.46 7.59 -7.16
N PHE A 171 11.87 7.85 -8.39
CA PHE A 171 12.34 6.85 -9.35
C PHE A 171 13.54 6.01 -8.88
N TYR A 172 14.44 6.59 -8.09
CA TYR A 172 15.65 5.91 -7.55
C TYR A 172 15.61 5.67 -6.04
N LEU A 173 14.42 5.56 -5.46
CA LEU A 173 14.29 5.30 -4.04
C LEU A 173 14.45 3.81 -3.75
N PRO A 174 15.53 3.34 -3.09
CA PRO A 174 15.62 1.95 -2.70
C PRO A 174 14.61 1.65 -1.58
N THR A 175 13.80 0.61 -1.82
CA THR A 175 12.79 0.13 -0.87
C THR A 175 13.03 -1.30 -0.42
N TRP A 176 13.90 -2.07 -1.10
CA TRP A 176 14.25 -3.42 -0.75
C TRP A 176 15.77 -3.58 -0.57
N LYS A 177 16.20 -4.00 0.65
CA LYS A 177 17.62 -4.03 1.05
C LYS A 177 18.51 -4.96 0.24
N PRO A 178 18.10 -6.22 -0.08
CA PRO A 178 19.05 -7.20 -0.62
C PRO A 178 19.79 -6.71 -1.86
N PHE A 179 19.12 -5.98 -2.75
CA PHE A 179 19.73 -5.44 -3.99
C PHE A 179 19.50 -3.94 -4.15
N PHE A 180 19.07 -3.25 -3.10
CA PHE A 180 18.71 -1.83 -3.13
C PHE A 180 17.74 -1.46 -4.27
N LEU A 181 16.79 -2.37 -4.53
CA LEU A 181 15.79 -2.17 -5.57
C LEU A 181 14.66 -1.27 -5.09
N ASN A 182 14.08 -0.54 -6.03
CA ASN A 182 12.85 0.21 -5.85
C ASN A 182 11.68 -0.65 -6.36
N ILE A 183 11.02 -1.39 -5.48
CA ILE A 183 9.91 -2.30 -5.83
C ILE A 183 8.62 -2.01 -5.07
N ASP A 184 8.70 -1.21 -3.99
CA ASP A 184 7.55 -0.68 -3.28
C ASP A 184 7.18 0.70 -3.85
N HIS A 185 5.92 0.86 -4.21
CA HIS A 185 5.47 2.04 -4.92
C HIS A 185 4.15 2.59 -4.39
N VAL A 186 3.99 3.88 -4.55
CA VAL A 186 2.70 4.57 -4.42
C VAL A 186 2.38 5.27 -5.73
N PHE A 187 1.16 5.08 -6.20
CA PHE A 187 0.60 5.75 -7.37
C PHE A 187 -0.67 6.51 -6.99
N ALA A 188 -1.01 7.49 -7.80
CA ALA A 188 -2.22 8.28 -7.61
C ALA A 188 -2.98 8.47 -8.93
N LYS A 189 -4.31 8.52 -8.82
CA LYS A 189 -5.26 8.88 -9.87
C LYS A 189 -6.13 10.04 -9.39
N ASN A 190 -6.14 11.11 -10.17
CA ASN A 190 -6.97 12.30 -9.93
C ASN A 190 -6.84 12.87 -8.50
N THR A 191 -5.69 12.68 -7.86
CA THR A 191 -5.35 13.29 -6.57
C THR A 191 -3.85 13.55 -6.51
N HIS A 192 -3.46 14.52 -5.71
CA HIS A 192 -2.05 14.81 -5.47
C HIS A 192 -1.60 14.12 -4.18
N VAL A 193 -0.59 13.25 -4.29
CA VAL A 193 -0.05 12.49 -3.16
C VAL A 193 1.39 12.87 -2.93
N ARG A 194 1.73 13.18 -1.68
CA ARG A 194 3.12 13.35 -1.26
C ARG A 194 3.61 12.07 -0.60
N VAL A 195 4.67 11.49 -1.15
CA VAL A 195 5.28 10.25 -0.62
C VAL A 195 6.60 10.56 0.08
N ARG A 196 6.80 9.97 1.25
CA ARG A 196 8.05 10.01 2.01
C ARG A 196 8.44 8.60 2.42
N PRO A 197 9.69 8.18 2.22
CA PRO A 197 10.19 6.95 2.81
C PRO A 197 10.34 7.15 4.33
N LEU A 198 9.91 6.17 5.09
CA LEU A 198 10.21 6.11 6.52
C LEU A 198 11.65 5.62 6.76
N PRO A 199 12.19 5.78 7.97
CA PRO A 199 13.44 5.12 8.34
C PRO A 199 13.37 3.62 8.06
N TRP A 200 14.52 2.99 7.79
CA TRP A 200 14.59 1.53 7.75
C TRP A 200 14.27 0.95 9.14
N MET A 201 13.33 0.01 9.19
CA MET A 201 12.99 -0.74 10.38
C MET A 201 13.57 -2.16 10.30
N HIS A 202 12.90 -3.17 10.84
CA HIS A 202 13.43 -4.54 10.93
C HIS A 202 13.15 -5.40 9.69
N SER A 203 12.16 -5.01 8.86
CA SER A 203 11.94 -5.64 7.56
C SER A 203 13.11 -5.38 6.59
N ASP A 204 13.25 -6.23 5.59
CA ASP A 204 14.10 -5.99 4.43
C ASP A 204 13.47 -5.00 3.43
N HIS A 205 12.21 -4.64 3.63
CA HIS A 205 11.53 -3.56 2.92
C HIS A 205 11.52 -2.25 3.71
N ARG A 206 11.33 -1.16 3.00
CA ARG A 206 11.22 0.19 3.55
C ARG A 206 9.79 0.68 3.44
N ALA A 207 9.22 1.07 4.57
CA ALA A 207 7.88 1.63 4.58
C ALA A 207 7.80 2.99 3.86
N LEU A 208 6.67 3.24 3.22
CA LEU A 208 6.35 4.47 2.51
C LEU A 208 5.14 5.15 3.15
N SER A 209 5.30 6.40 3.57
CA SER A 209 4.21 7.24 4.03
C SER A 209 3.70 8.09 2.87
N ALA A 210 2.39 8.11 2.67
CA ALA A 210 1.69 8.85 1.63
C ALA A 210 0.63 9.76 2.26
N THR A 211 0.50 11.00 1.78
CA THR A 211 -0.50 11.96 2.25
C THR A 211 -1.17 12.67 1.08
N TRP A 212 -2.50 12.82 1.11
CA TRP A 212 -3.30 13.50 0.09
C TRP A 212 -4.47 14.29 0.66
#